data_cdf7472b0b2d31b779d2a5707e6d8d58
#
_entry.id   cdf7472b0b2d31b779d2a5707e6d8d58
#
_cell.length_a   1.000
_cell.length_b   1.000
_cell.length_c   1.000
_cell.angle_alpha   90.00
_cell.angle_beta   90.00
_cell.angle_gamma   90.00
#
_symmetry.space_group_name_H-M   'P 1'
#
loop_
_entity.id
_entity.type
_entity.pdbx_description
1 polymer ?
#
loop_
_entity_poly.entity_id
_entity_poly.type
_entity_poly.pdbx_seq_one_letter_code
_entity_poly.pdbx_strand_id
1 'polypeptide(L)'
;MQKLFDFFVRNNLTPFYPEDRSVGRVKEAIYKFFEQELKMWYGKVWEEIVQIVLSDKNSRHFVNVLDKAKEKYQAEVVKRENEMVNLKNWNVPETLSFGREYVKEDLKKSIMQPFYSDEKWKSETAFTQFLEKAEKVEWWFKNGDRDATFFAVPYDNGEKKPFYVDFIVKLKDGKIGLFDTKAGLTKQVAGPKIDGLCKYI
;
A
#
# COMPACT_ATOMS: atom_id res chain seq x y z
N MET A 1 -18.95 12.11 -5.88
CA MET A 1 -18.01 11.11 -5.39
C MET A 1 -17.08 11.63 -4.31
N GLN A 2 -16.33 12.72 -4.54
CA GLN A 2 -15.40 13.24 -3.51
C GLN A 2 -16.10 13.48 -2.16
N LYS A 3 -17.31 14.04 -2.13
CA LYS A 3 -18.09 14.23 -0.90
C LYS A 3 -18.40 12.91 -0.18
N LEU A 4 -18.76 11.85 -0.91
CA LEU A 4 -18.98 10.52 -0.32
C LEU A 4 -17.70 9.94 0.21
N PHE A 5 -16.62 10.04 -0.56
CA PHE A 5 -15.30 9.60 -0.12
C PHE A 5 -14.86 10.34 1.15
N ASP A 6 -14.96 11.67 1.16
CA ASP A 6 -14.57 12.48 2.32
C ASP A 6 -15.42 12.14 3.55
N PHE A 7 -16.73 11.95 3.37
CA PHE A 7 -17.61 11.59 4.47
C PHE A 7 -17.27 10.20 5.03
N PHE A 8 -17.22 9.18 4.19
CA PHE A 8 -17.04 7.81 4.68
C PHE A 8 -15.59 7.47 5.01
N VAL A 9 -14.64 7.85 4.18
CA VAL A 9 -13.25 7.44 4.35
C VAL A 9 -12.50 8.39 5.28
N ARG A 10 -12.51 9.68 4.97
CA ARG A 10 -11.74 10.66 5.72
C ARG A 10 -12.28 10.88 7.13
N ASN A 11 -13.59 10.94 7.31
CA ASN A 11 -14.20 11.27 8.58
C ASN A 11 -14.53 10.04 9.45
N ASN A 12 -14.84 8.89 8.85
CA ASN A 12 -15.34 7.72 9.59
C ASN A 12 -14.38 6.53 9.59
N LEU A 13 -13.48 6.40 8.62
CA LEU A 13 -12.54 5.29 8.55
C LEU A 13 -11.11 5.65 8.96
N THR A 14 -10.83 6.91 9.29
CA THR A 14 -9.53 7.32 9.80
C THR A 14 -9.45 7.13 11.32
N PRO A 15 -8.30 6.67 11.86
CA PRO A 15 -7.15 6.18 11.13
C PRO A 15 -7.46 4.85 10.43
N PHE A 16 -7.16 4.75 9.15
CA PHE A 16 -7.34 3.55 8.36
C PHE A 16 -5.97 2.95 8.01
N TYR A 17 -5.81 1.67 8.29
CA TYR A 17 -4.53 1.01 8.12
C TYR A 17 -4.64 -0.09 7.06
N PRO A 18 -3.70 -0.19 6.11
CA PRO A 18 -2.60 0.74 5.83
C PRO A 18 -3.11 2.03 5.13
N GLU A 19 -2.56 3.18 5.52
CA GLU A 19 -3.15 4.48 5.22
C GLU A 19 -3.32 4.79 3.73
N ASP A 20 -2.23 4.79 2.95
CA ASP A 20 -2.28 5.33 1.60
C ASP A 20 -2.93 4.40 0.57
N ARG A 21 -2.52 3.13 0.53
CA ARG A 21 -3.03 2.18 -0.48
C ARG A 21 -4.42 1.68 -0.19
N SER A 22 -4.76 1.54 1.08
CA SER A 22 -6.10 1.12 1.47
C SER A 22 -7.15 2.17 1.18
N VAL A 23 -6.81 3.46 1.27
CA VAL A 23 -7.70 4.55 0.88
C VAL A 23 -8.09 4.44 -0.59
N GLY A 24 -7.15 4.18 -1.49
CA GLY A 24 -7.43 3.96 -2.91
C GLY A 24 -8.32 2.73 -3.15
N ARG A 25 -8.04 1.61 -2.48
CA ARG A 25 -8.84 0.38 -2.57
C ARG A 25 -10.25 0.55 -2.00
N VAL A 26 -10.41 1.27 -0.89
CA VAL A 26 -11.74 1.58 -0.33
C VAL A 26 -12.53 2.47 -1.27
N LYS A 27 -11.91 3.47 -1.85
CA LYS A 27 -12.54 4.33 -2.86
C LYS A 27 -13.04 3.52 -4.04
N GLU A 28 -12.21 2.64 -4.59
CA GLU A 28 -12.57 1.73 -5.69
C GLU A 28 -13.69 0.75 -5.30
N ALA A 29 -13.64 0.21 -4.09
CA ALA A 29 -14.70 -0.66 -3.57
C ALA A 29 -16.05 0.08 -3.44
N ILE A 30 -16.04 1.35 -2.98
CA ILE A 30 -17.23 2.19 -2.93
C ILE A 30 -17.80 2.41 -4.33
N TYR A 31 -16.95 2.70 -5.33
CA TYR A 31 -17.39 2.83 -6.72
C TYR A 31 -18.04 1.54 -7.24
N LYS A 32 -17.36 0.40 -7.05
CA LYS A 32 -17.88 -0.91 -7.47
C LYS A 32 -19.20 -1.26 -6.80
N PHE A 33 -19.33 -0.97 -5.52
CA PHE A 33 -20.57 -1.20 -4.78
C PHE A 33 -21.74 -0.44 -5.42
N PHE A 34 -21.58 0.86 -5.70
CA PHE A 34 -22.64 1.64 -6.32
C PHE A 34 -22.95 1.17 -7.76
N GLU A 35 -21.93 0.84 -8.54
CA GLU A 35 -22.10 0.42 -9.92
C GLU A 35 -22.64 -1.00 -10.06
N GLN A 36 -22.05 -1.95 -9.36
CA GLN A 36 -22.30 -3.37 -9.56
C GLN A 36 -23.47 -3.88 -8.72
N GLU A 37 -23.55 -3.47 -7.45
CA GLU A 37 -24.56 -3.95 -6.54
C GLU A 37 -25.84 -3.09 -6.63
N LEU A 38 -25.70 -1.78 -6.61
CA LEU A 38 -26.86 -0.87 -6.67
C LEU A 38 -27.27 -0.48 -8.08
N LYS A 39 -26.52 -0.92 -9.12
CA LYS A 39 -26.78 -0.60 -10.54
C LYS A 39 -26.89 0.89 -10.83
N MET A 40 -26.16 1.71 -10.10
CA MET A 40 -26.18 3.15 -10.21
C MET A 40 -25.00 3.65 -11.05
N TRP A 41 -25.26 3.99 -12.32
CA TRP A 41 -24.23 4.32 -13.31
C TRP A 41 -23.76 5.78 -13.24
N TYR A 42 -22.47 5.98 -13.55
CA TYR A 42 -21.83 7.28 -13.70
C TYR A 42 -22.62 8.24 -14.62
N GLY A 43 -22.77 9.48 -14.19
CA GLY A 43 -23.00 10.61 -15.06
C GLY A 43 -24.33 11.34 -14.92
N LYS A 44 -25.42 10.71 -14.48
CA LYS A 44 -26.72 11.40 -14.36
C LYS A 44 -27.34 11.44 -12.97
N VAL A 45 -26.83 10.68 -12.01
CA VAL A 45 -27.52 10.42 -10.73
C VAL A 45 -26.66 10.65 -9.49
N TRP A 46 -25.43 11.13 -9.65
CA TRP A 46 -24.49 11.25 -8.51
C TRP A 46 -24.92 12.21 -7.42
N GLU A 47 -25.56 13.32 -7.78
CA GLU A 47 -26.03 14.28 -6.79
C GLU A 47 -27.17 13.70 -5.96
N GLU A 48 -28.09 12.97 -6.60
CA GLU A 48 -29.18 12.25 -5.93
C GLU A 48 -28.65 11.13 -5.03
N ILE A 49 -27.67 10.33 -5.51
CA ILE A 49 -27.02 9.28 -4.71
C ILE A 49 -26.36 9.88 -3.48
N VAL A 50 -25.60 10.97 -3.64
CA VAL A 50 -24.95 11.65 -2.52
C VAL A 50 -25.98 12.14 -1.51
N GLN A 51 -27.09 12.72 -1.96
CA GLN A 51 -28.16 13.18 -1.08
C GLN A 51 -28.84 12.03 -0.35
N ILE A 52 -29.13 10.91 -1.04
CA ILE A 52 -29.74 9.72 -0.45
C ILE A 52 -28.81 9.11 0.60
N VAL A 53 -27.54 8.90 0.25
CA VAL A 53 -26.56 8.25 1.12
C VAL A 53 -26.22 9.09 2.35
N LEU A 54 -26.10 10.42 2.18
CA LEU A 54 -25.77 11.34 3.27
C LEU A 54 -27.01 11.85 4.03
N SER A 55 -28.23 11.41 3.68
CA SER A 55 -29.41 11.73 4.46
C SER A 55 -29.31 11.17 5.88
N ASP A 56 -29.90 11.85 6.86
CA ASP A 56 -29.87 11.44 8.28
C ASP A 56 -30.38 10.00 8.49
N LYS A 57 -31.32 9.57 7.66
CA LYS A 57 -31.88 8.22 7.71
C LYS A 57 -30.88 7.15 7.26
N ASN A 58 -30.11 7.40 6.21
CA ASN A 58 -29.29 6.40 5.55
C ASN A 58 -27.81 6.46 5.99
N SER A 59 -27.28 7.63 6.32
CA SER A 59 -25.88 7.84 6.66
C SER A 59 -25.42 6.95 7.81
N ARG A 60 -26.23 6.79 8.86
CA ARG A 60 -25.91 5.90 10.00
C ARG A 60 -25.79 4.45 9.57
N HIS A 61 -26.66 4.00 8.67
CA HIS A 61 -26.59 2.62 8.17
C HIS A 61 -25.30 2.36 7.40
N PHE A 62 -24.92 3.28 6.51
CA PHE A 62 -23.66 3.18 5.75
C PHE A 62 -22.44 3.26 6.67
N VAL A 63 -22.42 4.15 7.64
CA VAL A 63 -21.32 4.23 8.65
C VAL A 63 -21.19 2.92 9.39
N ASN A 64 -22.25 2.34 9.90
CA ASN A 64 -22.22 1.06 10.63
C ASN A 64 -21.67 -0.10 9.77
N VAL A 65 -22.03 -0.14 8.48
CA VAL A 65 -21.52 -1.16 7.55
C VAL A 65 -20.01 -0.97 7.34
N LEU A 66 -19.55 0.28 7.17
CA LEU A 66 -18.15 0.59 6.99
C LEU A 66 -17.31 0.32 8.25
N ASP A 67 -17.84 0.64 9.43
CA ASP A 67 -17.17 0.33 10.69
C ASP A 67 -16.97 -1.18 10.87
N LYS A 68 -17.98 -1.98 10.60
CA LYS A 68 -17.87 -3.45 10.62
C LYS A 68 -16.89 -3.97 9.58
N ALA A 69 -16.85 -3.37 8.39
CA ALA A 69 -15.89 -3.72 7.36
C ALA A 69 -14.47 -3.38 7.78
N LYS A 70 -14.26 -2.21 8.40
CA LYS A 70 -12.98 -1.77 8.97
C LYS A 70 -12.48 -2.73 10.05
N GLU A 71 -13.33 -3.10 11.02
CA GLU A 71 -12.98 -4.06 12.06
C GLU A 71 -12.51 -5.40 11.48
N LYS A 72 -13.27 -5.95 10.53
CA LYS A 72 -12.90 -7.20 9.85
C LYS A 72 -11.59 -7.07 9.07
N TYR A 73 -11.40 -5.96 8.38
CA TYR A 73 -10.17 -5.71 7.65
C TYR A 73 -8.96 -5.61 8.59
N GLN A 74 -9.08 -4.87 9.68
CA GLN A 74 -8.02 -4.74 10.68
C GLN A 74 -7.66 -6.08 11.33
N ALA A 75 -8.66 -6.90 11.67
CA ALA A 75 -8.42 -8.24 12.19
C ALA A 75 -7.67 -9.14 11.20
N GLU A 76 -8.03 -9.08 9.92
CA GLU A 76 -7.35 -9.85 8.88
C GLU A 76 -5.93 -9.35 8.62
N VAL A 77 -5.70 -8.03 8.66
CA VAL A 77 -4.35 -7.44 8.56
C VAL A 77 -3.46 -7.93 9.70
N VAL A 78 -3.92 -7.85 10.95
CA VAL A 78 -3.16 -8.33 12.12
C VAL A 78 -2.85 -9.82 12.02
N LYS A 79 -3.84 -10.62 11.58
CA LYS A 79 -3.62 -12.06 11.37
C LYS A 79 -2.54 -12.31 10.32
N ARG A 80 -2.60 -11.64 9.18
CA ARG A 80 -1.62 -11.78 8.11
C ARG A 80 -0.24 -11.26 8.49
N GLU A 81 -0.16 -10.15 9.22
CA GLU A 81 1.12 -9.66 9.75
C GLU A 81 1.78 -10.69 10.67
N ASN A 82 1.02 -11.37 11.51
CA ASN A 82 1.53 -12.46 12.34
C ASN A 82 1.98 -13.68 11.53
N GLU A 83 1.30 -13.99 10.42
CA GLU A 83 1.68 -15.06 9.50
C GLU A 83 2.96 -14.69 8.71
N MET A 84 3.13 -13.43 8.32
CA MET A 84 4.28 -12.92 7.54
C MET A 84 5.61 -12.99 8.28
N VAL A 85 5.62 -12.96 9.61
CA VAL A 85 6.83 -13.14 10.43
C VAL A 85 7.55 -14.49 10.13
N ASN A 86 6.88 -15.41 9.41
CA ASN A 86 7.38 -16.74 9.05
C ASN A 86 7.63 -16.94 7.53
N LEU A 87 7.64 -15.89 6.70
CA LEU A 87 7.82 -16.02 5.25
C LEU A 87 9.25 -16.49 4.90
N LYS A 88 9.40 -17.79 4.65
CA LYS A 88 10.65 -18.38 4.11
C LYS A 88 10.75 -18.31 2.58
N ASN A 89 9.64 -18.12 1.85
CA ASN A 89 9.55 -18.19 0.39
C ASN A 89 8.67 -17.06 -0.17
N TRP A 90 9.16 -15.81 -0.10
CA TRP A 90 8.48 -14.70 -0.74
C TRP A 90 8.80 -14.64 -2.25
N ASN A 91 7.80 -14.38 -3.07
CA ASN A 91 7.92 -14.12 -4.50
C ASN A 91 7.41 -12.71 -4.82
N VAL A 92 8.01 -12.10 -5.84
CA VAL A 92 7.48 -10.85 -6.39
C VAL A 92 6.03 -11.08 -6.83
N PRO A 93 5.08 -10.22 -6.41
CA PRO A 93 3.68 -10.38 -6.80
C PRO A 93 3.52 -10.28 -8.33
N GLU A 94 2.66 -11.08 -8.90
CA GLU A 94 2.38 -11.07 -10.35
C GLU A 94 1.71 -9.76 -10.79
N THR A 95 0.88 -9.19 -9.92
CA THR A 95 0.13 -7.96 -10.20
C THR A 95 0.11 -7.03 -9.01
N LEU A 96 0.15 -5.72 -9.27
CA LEU A 96 -0.10 -4.67 -8.29
C LEU A 96 -1.20 -3.74 -8.80
N SER A 97 -2.02 -3.23 -7.89
CA SER A 97 -3.06 -2.24 -8.20
C SER A 97 -2.64 -0.87 -7.68
N PHE A 98 -2.76 0.15 -8.52
CA PHE A 98 -2.46 1.53 -8.17
C PHE A 98 -3.68 2.41 -8.36
N GLY A 99 -3.81 3.45 -7.51
CA GLY A 99 -4.82 4.47 -7.66
C GLY A 99 -4.54 5.39 -8.87
N ARG A 100 -5.52 6.24 -9.20
CA ARG A 100 -5.41 7.16 -10.36
C ARG A 100 -4.41 8.31 -10.13
N GLU A 101 -3.98 8.51 -8.91
CA GLU A 101 -2.99 9.49 -8.49
C GLU A 101 -1.56 9.14 -8.86
N TYR A 102 -1.30 7.87 -9.18
CA TYR A 102 0.03 7.40 -9.55
C TYR A 102 0.34 7.71 -11.01
N VAL A 103 1.57 8.13 -11.27
CA VAL A 103 2.08 8.43 -12.60
C VAL A 103 2.74 7.19 -13.20
N LYS A 104 2.34 6.87 -14.41
CA LYS A 104 2.92 5.76 -15.17
C LYS A 104 4.28 6.16 -15.73
N GLU A 105 5.29 5.33 -15.46
CA GLU A 105 6.64 5.50 -16.00
C GLU A 105 7.11 4.22 -16.70
N ASP A 106 7.88 4.39 -17.76
CA ASP A 106 8.48 3.27 -18.51
C ASP A 106 9.97 3.14 -18.11
N LEU A 107 10.22 2.28 -17.09
CA LEU A 107 11.55 2.06 -16.53
C LEU A 107 12.03 0.65 -16.88
N LYS A 108 13.21 0.57 -17.51
CA LYS A 108 13.71 -0.66 -18.14
C LYS A 108 14.08 -1.79 -17.18
N LYS A 109 14.50 -1.45 -15.96
CA LYS A 109 14.97 -2.43 -14.96
C LYS A 109 13.95 -2.70 -13.86
N SER A 110 12.83 -1.97 -13.82
CA SER A 110 11.74 -2.34 -12.94
C SER A 110 11.17 -3.68 -13.36
N ILE A 111 11.03 -4.62 -12.42
CA ILE A 111 10.40 -5.92 -12.71
C ILE A 111 8.89 -5.77 -12.92
N MET A 112 8.27 -4.75 -12.32
CA MET A 112 6.87 -4.41 -12.55
C MET A 112 6.75 -3.41 -13.68
N GLN A 113 6.16 -3.84 -14.79
CA GLN A 113 5.95 -3.02 -15.98
C GLN A 113 4.45 -2.87 -16.28
N PRO A 114 3.97 -1.64 -16.51
CA PRO A 114 4.66 -0.35 -16.31
C PRO A 114 4.88 -0.05 -14.83
N PHE A 115 5.89 0.76 -14.53
CA PHE A 115 6.12 1.26 -13.19
C PHE A 115 5.16 2.42 -12.88
N TYR A 116 4.69 2.48 -11.64
CA TYR A 116 3.83 3.56 -11.16
C TYR A 116 4.49 4.27 -9.98
N SER A 117 4.74 5.58 -10.10
CA SER A 117 5.35 6.43 -9.08
C SER A 117 4.34 7.39 -8.45
N ASP A 118 4.65 7.84 -7.23
CA ASP A 118 3.96 8.94 -6.55
C ASP A 118 4.95 10.12 -6.44
N GLU A 119 4.52 11.32 -6.77
CA GLU A 119 5.31 12.55 -6.67
C GLU A 119 5.85 12.84 -5.25
N LYS A 120 5.20 12.27 -4.24
CA LYS A 120 5.62 12.38 -2.85
C LYS A 120 6.89 11.58 -2.52
N TRP A 121 7.26 10.62 -3.35
CA TRP A 121 8.40 9.71 -3.13
C TRP A 121 9.73 10.28 -3.60
N LYS A 122 10.10 11.48 -3.15
CA LYS A 122 11.31 12.18 -3.65
C LYS A 122 12.60 11.38 -3.47
N SER A 123 12.80 10.77 -2.31
CA SER A 123 13.99 9.95 -2.01
C SER A 123 14.01 8.66 -2.81
N GLU A 124 12.86 8.00 -2.92
CA GLU A 124 12.70 6.77 -3.69
C GLU A 124 12.87 7.05 -5.19
N THR A 125 12.33 8.16 -5.70
CA THR A 125 12.50 8.56 -7.11
C THR A 125 13.97 8.76 -7.47
N ALA A 126 14.75 9.41 -6.61
CA ALA A 126 16.17 9.56 -6.83
C ALA A 126 16.89 8.19 -6.86
N PHE A 127 16.48 7.28 -6.00
CA PHE A 127 17.05 5.93 -5.94
C PHE A 127 16.64 5.08 -7.16
N THR A 128 15.40 5.15 -7.64
CA THR A 128 15.00 4.47 -8.89
C THR A 128 15.82 4.93 -10.08
N GLN A 129 16.07 6.25 -10.20
CA GLN A 129 16.92 6.80 -11.26
C GLN A 129 18.36 6.29 -11.17
N PHE A 130 18.88 6.13 -9.96
CA PHE A 130 20.20 5.51 -9.74
C PHE A 130 20.19 4.05 -10.19
N LEU A 131 19.19 3.27 -9.79
CA LEU A 131 19.08 1.84 -10.14
C LEU A 131 18.97 1.62 -11.66
N GLU A 132 18.24 2.47 -12.37
CA GLU A 132 18.13 2.43 -13.82
C GLU A 132 19.48 2.64 -14.54
N LYS A 133 20.36 3.49 -13.98
CA LYS A 133 21.69 3.79 -14.52
C LYS A 133 22.77 2.80 -14.09
N ALA A 134 22.58 2.11 -12.97
CA ALA A 134 23.60 1.24 -12.36
C ALA A 134 23.84 -0.01 -13.22
N GLU A 135 25.02 -0.15 -13.81
CA GLU A 135 25.37 -1.27 -14.72
C GLU A 135 25.28 -2.66 -14.09
N LYS A 136 25.55 -2.76 -12.79
CA LYS A 136 25.50 -4.02 -12.02
C LYS A 136 24.10 -4.48 -11.67
N VAL A 137 23.08 -3.62 -11.81
CA VAL A 137 21.67 -3.96 -11.53
C VAL A 137 21.08 -4.70 -12.72
N GLU A 138 20.52 -5.88 -12.45
CA GLU A 138 19.78 -6.70 -13.41
C GLU A 138 18.32 -6.25 -13.45
N TRP A 139 17.65 -6.28 -12.29
CA TRP A 139 16.32 -5.74 -12.10
C TRP A 139 16.12 -5.24 -10.66
N TRP A 140 15.07 -4.47 -10.44
CA TRP A 140 14.65 -4.02 -9.13
C TRP A 140 13.12 -4.04 -8.98
N PHE A 141 12.68 -4.17 -7.74
CA PHE A 141 11.29 -4.13 -7.34
C PHE A 141 11.10 -3.05 -6.28
N LYS A 142 10.19 -2.10 -6.52
CA LYS A 142 9.72 -1.18 -5.47
C LYS A 142 8.73 -1.93 -4.61
N ASN A 143 9.18 -2.27 -3.42
CA ASN A 143 8.35 -2.95 -2.45
C ASN A 143 7.29 -1.99 -1.89
N GLY A 144 6.19 -2.55 -1.43
CA GLY A 144 5.20 -1.81 -0.69
C GLY A 144 5.32 -2.04 0.81
N ASP A 145 4.36 -1.52 1.54
CA ASP A 145 4.26 -1.67 2.97
C ASP A 145 2.87 -2.17 3.38
N ARG A 146 2.75 -2.66 4.61
CA ARG A 146 1.48 -2.91 5.30
C ARG A 146 0.50 -3.85 4.55
N ASP A 147 1.03 -4.77 3.75
CA ASP A 147 0.23 -5.78 3.04
C ASP A 147 1.02 -7.07 2.91
N ALA A 148 0.36 -8.22 3.07
CA ALA A 148 0.98 -9.55 3.03
C ALA A 148 1.60 -9.91 1.68
N THR A 149 1.28 -9.20 0.61
CA THR A 149 1.90 -9.39 -0.72
C THR A 149 3.32 -8.85 -0.79
N PHE A 150 3.73 -7.96 0.14
CA PHE A 150 5.03 -7.32 0.12
C PHE A 150 6.04 -8.03 1.00
N PHE A 151 7.30 -7.98 0.58
CA PHE A 151 8.39 -8.53 1.34
C PHE A 151 8.60 -7.80 2.66
N ALA A 152 8.67 -8.56 3.74
CA ALA A 152 8.96 -8.03 5.06
C ALA A 152 9.89 -8.95 5.83
N VAL A 153 10.75 -8.38 6.67
CA VAL A 153 11.53 -9.12 7.65
C VAL A 153 11.01 -8.84 9.06
N PRO A 154 10.97 -9.84 9.94
CA PRO A 154 10.57 -9.60 11.32
C PRO A 154 11.66 -8.80 12.04
N TYR A 155 11.27 -7.79 12.79
CA TYR A 155 12.14 -7.11 13.75
C TYR A 155 11.49 -7.03 15.12
N ASP A 156 12.29 -6.90 16.14
CA ASP A 156 11.85 -6.84 17.53
C ASP A 156 12.07 -5.42 18.08
N ASN A 157 10.99 -4.80 18.51
CA ASN A 157 10.99 -3.54 19.23
C ASN A 157 10.01 -3.63 20.42
N GLY A 158 10.19 -4.69 21.25
CA GLY A 158 9.27 -5.06 22.32
C GLY A 158 8.08 -5.90 21.85
N GLU A 159 7.75 -5.86 20.58
CA GLU A 159 6.79 -6.72 19.87
C GLU A 159 7.37 -7.09 18.51
N LYS A 160 7.14 -8.31 18.04
CA LYS A 160 7.51 -8.71 16.70
C LYS A 160 6.67 -7.97 15.67
N LYS A 161 7.33 -7.15 14.83
CA LYS A 161 6.67 -6.36 13.78
C LYS A 161 7.31 -6.64 12.43
N PRO A 162 6.55 -6.57 11.34
CA PRO A 162 7.11 -6.65 10.00
C PRO A 162 7.85 -5.34 9.66
N PHE A 163 9.06 -5.46 9.13
CA PHE A 163 9.80 -4.38 8.50
C PHE A 163 9.81 -4.58 6.99
N TYR A 164 9.19 -3.68 6.28
CA TYR A 164 9.13 -3.63 4.83
C TYR A 164 10.30 -2.77 4.32
N VAL A 165 11.22 -3.37 3.60
CA VAL A 165 12.27 -2.62 2.89
C VAL A 165 11.67 -1.90 1.68
N ASP A 166 12.21 -0.76 1.29
CA ASP A 166 11.67 0.01 0.16
C ASP A 166 11.95 -0.64 -1.20
N PHE A 167 13.13 -1.28 -1.35
CA PHE A 167 13.55 -1.87 -2.62
C PHE A 167 14.21 -3.23 -2.44
N ILE A 168 13.91 -4.12 -3.38
CA ILE A 168 14.59 -5.40 -3.59
C ILE A 168 15.28 -5.30 -4.94
N VAL A 169 16.59 -5.53 -4.97
CA VAL A 169 17.42 -5.31 -6.16
C VAL A 169 18.19 -6.59 -6.49
N LYS A 170 18.00 -7.11 -7.68
CA LYS A 170 18.81 -8.22 -8.21
C LYS A 170 20.03 -7.66 -8.91
N LEU A 171 21.20 -8.15 -8.54
CA LEU A 171 22.46 -7.85 -9.18
C LEU A 171 22.82 -8.92 -10.23
N LYS A 172 23.57 -8.53 -11.25
CA LYS A 172 24.03 -9.44 -12.32
C LYS A 172 24.92 -10.60 -11.83
N ASP A 173 25.55 -10.45 -10.66
CA ASP A 173 26.33 -11.52 -10.01
C ASP A 173 25.45 -12.51 -9.22
N GLY A 174 24.15 -12.36 -9.31
CA GLY A 174 23.17 -13.23 -8.66
C GLY A 174 22.75 -12.80 -7.25
N LYS A 175 23.41 -11.83 -6.64
CA LYS A 175 23.07 -11.35 -5.29
C LYS A 175 21.77 -10.55 -5.28
N ILE A 176 21.08 -10.59 -4.15
CA ILE A 176 19.91 -9.75 -3.87
C ILE A 176 20.32 -8.70 -2.84
N GLY A 177 20.11 -7.44 -3.17
CA GLY A 177 20.24 -6.31 -2.26
C GLY A 177 18.87 -5.90 -1.71
N LEU A 178 18.80 -5.64 -0.41
CA LEU A 178 17.63 -5.09 0.27
C LEU A 178 17.94 -3.66 0.70
N PHE A 179 17.17 -2.71 0.25
CA PHE A 179 17.42 -1.29 0.47
C PHE A 179 16.21 -0.60 1.08
N ASP A 180 16.49 0.31 2.00
CA ASP A 180 15.50 1.13 2.66
C ASP A 180 15.97 2.59 2.64
N THR A 181 15.19 3.47 2.02
CA THR A 181 15.53 4.88 1.85
C THR A 181 15.10 5.65 3.08
N LYS A 182 16.07 6.21 3.80
CA LYS A 182 15.82 6.98 5.03
C LYS A 182 16.16 8.45 4.86
N ALA A 183 15.22 9.30 5.24
CA ALA A 183 15.42 10.75 5.30
C ALA A 183 15.11 11.29 6.72
N GLY A 184 15.87 12.28 7.16
CA GLY A 184 15.60 13.03 8.38
C GLY A 184 15.55 12.19 9.66
N LEU A 185 14.52 12.40 10.47
CA LEU A 185 14.36 11.81 11.82
C LEU A 185 14.21 10.29 11.84
N THR A 186 13.81 9.69 10.72
CA THR A 186 13.63 8.22 10.64
C THR A 186 14.93 7.44 10.78
N LYS A 187 16.09 8.08 10.63
CA LYS A 187 17.40 7.46 10.90
C LYS A 187 17.57 7.07 12.38
N GLN A 188 16.98 7.82 13.30
CA GLN A 188 17.16 7.59 14.73
C GLN A 188 16.48 6.32 15.24
N VAL A 189 15.43 5.83 14.57
CA VAL A 189 14.67 4.63 14.94
C VAL A 189 14.99 3.42 14.04
N ALA A 190 16.07 3.48 13.27
CA ALA A 190 16.42 2.43 12.33
C ALA A 190 17.10 1.20 12.97
N GLY A 191 17.69 1.35 14.18
CA GLY A 191 18.49 0.29 14.83
C GLY A 191 17.79 -1.07 14.86
N PRO A 192 16.63 -1.24 15.52
CA PRO A 192 15.95 -2.53 15.60
C PRO A 192 15.60 -3.14 14.24
N LYS A 193 15.31 -2.32 13.24
CA LYS A 193 15.02 -2.75 11.87
C LYS A 193 16.26 -3.27 11.16
N ILE A 194 17.39 -2.59 11.35
CA ILE A 194 18.68 -3.04 10.83
C ILE A 194 19.07 -4.37 11.47
N ASP A 195 18.90 -4.51 12.78
CA ASP A 195 19.17 -5.75 13.50
C ASP A 195 18.28 -6.90 13.00
N GLY A 196 17.00 -6.65 12.72
CA GLY A 196 16.09 -7.60 12.10
C GLY A 196 16.58 -8.04 10.71
N LEU A 197 17.00 -7.08 9.89
CA LEU A 197 17.52 -7.35 8.55
C LEU A 197 18.83 -8.16 8.60
N CYS A 198 19.76 -7.80 9.49
CA CYS A 198 21.02 -8.53 9.69
C CYS A 198 20.82 -9.98 10.16
N LYS A 199 19.77 -10.25 10.93
CA LYS A 199 19.41 -11.62 11.34
C LYS A 199 18.77 -12.44 10.22
N TYR A 200 18.18 -11.77 9.23
CA TYR A 200 17.54 -12.42 8.08
C TYR A 200 18.56 -12.85 7.02
N ILE A 201 19.63 -12.06 6.83
CA ILE A 201 20.71 -12.31 5.87
C ILE A 201 21.69 -13.36 6.42
#